data_eaa5b1dd4f40a44d90ed197944dca9dd
#
_entry.id   eaa5b1dd4f40a44d90ed197944dca9dd
#
_cell.length_a   1.000
_cell.length_b   1.000
_cell.length_c   1.000
_cell.angle_alpha   90.00
_cell.angle_beta   90.00
_cell.angle_gamma   90.00
#
_symmetry.space_group_name_H-M   'P 1'
#
loop_
_entity.id
_entity.type
_entity.pdbx_description
1 polymer ?
#
loop_
_entity_poly.entity_id
_entity_poly.type
_entity_poly.pdbx_seq_one_letter_code
_entity_poly.pdbx_strand_id
1 'polypeptide(L)'
;MTNRGLRILVGSTAIVYAAACGGDSAVTPDAGVAQPLAAAANNSRTLAVELTKPASADAGMIFSIEGPNIIGIAPADGVELVSSRSESGGRTTLDVLVAGPLPSGVVAWLTVKGVNSGNPFDTRVSQVAAGASEGFVQRDDLSRYRLTVRR
;
A
#
# COMPACT_ATOMS: atom_id res chain seq x y z
N MET A 1 -41.09 -17.42 31.55
CA MET A 1 -40.01 -16.53 32.01
C MET A 1 -38.86 -17.41 32.43
N THR A 2 -37.86 -17.67 31.58
CA THR A 2 -36.79 -18.63 31.92
C THR A 2 -35.48 -18.04 31.34
N ASN A 3 -34.69 -17.57 32.28
CA ASN A 3 -33.38 -16.95 32.03
C ASN A 3 -32.35 -18.06 31.78
N ARG A 4 -31.79 -18.20 30.58
CA ARG A 4 -30.68 -19.12 30.29
C ARG A 4 -29.37 -18.32 30.23
N GLY A 5 -28.62 -18.45 31.33
CA GLY A 5 -27.26 -17.91 31.44
C GLY A 5 -26.29 -18.62 30.51
N LEU A 6 -25.59 -17.86 29.71
CA LEU A 6 -24.49 -18.28 28.84
C LEU A 6 -23.20 -18.35 29.71
N ARG A 7 -22.68 -19.55 29.93
CA ARG A 7 -21.38 -19.76 30.59
C ARG A 7 -20.26 -19.74 29.55
N ILE A 8 -19.39 -18.74 29.65
CA ILE A 8 -18.15 -18.66 28.85
C ILE A 8 -17.09 -19.48 29.56
N LEU A 9 -16.61 -20.54 28.93
CA LEU A 9 -15.49 -21.35 29.37
C LEU A 9 -14.19 -20.72 28.88
N VAL A 10 -13.40 -20.17 29.80
CA VAL A 10 -12.05 -19.69 29.55
C VAL A 10 -11.09 -20.86 29.67
N GLY A 11 -10.59 -21.37 28.56
CA GLY A 11 -9.58 -22.40 28.50
C GLY A 11 -8.18 -21.80 28.66
N SER A 12 -7.54 -22.04 29.81
CA SER A 12 -6.13 -21.68 30.02
C SER A 12 -5.24 -22.75 29.41
N THR A 13 -4.45 -22.38 28.40
CA THR A 13 -3.42 -23.24 27.80
C THR A 13 -2.09 -23.02 28.56
N ALA A 14 -1.66 -23.98 29.32
CA ALA A 14 -0.38 -23.99 29.99
C ALA A 14 0.72 -24.37 28.98
N ILE A 15 1.71 -23.50 28.77
CA ILE A 15 2.92 -23.80 27.99
C ILE A 15 3.96 -24.38 28.93
N VAL A 16 4.31 -25.64 28.73
CA VAL A 16 5.40 -26.32 29.45
C VAL A 16 6.73 -26.02 28.74
N TYR A 17 7.62 -25.30 29.42
CA TYR A 17 9.00 -25.18 29.02
C TYR A 17 9.80 -26.39 29.50
N ALA A 18 10.27 -27.20 28.57
CA ALA A 18 11.27 -28.26 28.88
C ALA A 18 12.67 -27.63 28.77
N ALA A 19 13.33 -27.47 29.89
CA ALA A 19 14.76 -27.17 29.98
C ALA A 19 15.55 -28.45 29.74
N ALA A 20 16.26 -28.55 28.62
CA ALA A 20 17.28 -29.59 28.42
C ALA A 20 18.66 -28.96 28.66
N CYS A 21 19.25 -29.23 29.80
CA CYS A 21 20.67 -29.07 30.06
C CYS A 21 21.43 -30.25 29.46
N GLY A 22 22.54 -29.98 28.79
CA GLY A 22 23.55 -31.00 28.56
C GLY A 22 24.37 -30.80 27.28
N GLY A 23 25.66 -30.49 27.45
CA GLY A 23 26.66 -30.72 26.41
C GLY A 23 27.59 -29.52 26.12
N ASP A 24 28.64 -29.38 26.94
CA ASP A 24 29.83 -28.60 26.58
C ASP A 24 30.43 -29.11 25.29
N SER A 25 30.31 -28.33 24.24
CA SER A 25 31.20 -28.34 23.09
C SER A 25 31.45 -26.87 22.75
N ALA A 26 32.59 -26.39 23.14
CA ALA A 26 33.10 -25.09 22.75
C ALA A 26 33.30 -25.11 21.22
N VAL A 27 32.22 -24.83 20.50
CA VAL A 27 32.30 -24.43 19.10
C VAL A 27 32.70 -22.96 19.12
N THR A 28 33.98 -22.72 18.85
CA THR A 28 34.47 -21.40 18.48
C THR A 28 33.51 -20.85 17.41
N PRO A 29 32.84 -19.71 17.67
CA PRO A 29 32.13 -19.11 16.58
C PRO A 29 33.19 -18.65 15.59
N ASP A 30 33.31 -19.41 14.50
CA ASP A 30 33.92 -18.88 13.30
C ASP A 30 33.19 -17.57 13.02
N ALA A 31 33.87 -16.49 13.20
CA ALA A 31 33.40 -15.17 12.83
C ALA A 31 33.35 -15.15 11.29
N GLY A 32 32.42 -15.93 10.75
CA GLY A 32 31.95 -15.78 9.40
C GLY A 32 31.50 -14.35 9.31
N VAL A 33 32.38 -13.51 8.78
CA VAL A 33 32.08 -12.17 8.34
C VAL A 33 30.78 -12.35 7.55
N ALA A 34 29.65 -11.94 8.19
CA ALA A 34 28.40 -11.81 7.49
C ALA A 34 28.71 -10.85 6.35
N GLN A 35 29.03 -11.44 5.19
CA GLN A 35 29.02 -10.66 3.96
C GLN A 35 27.66 -9.99 3.97
N PRO A 36 27.61 -8.63 3.99
CA PRO A 36 26.37 -7.98 3.73
C PRO A 36 25.92 -8.60 2.42
N LEU A 37 24.77 -9.33 2.46
CA LEU A 37 24.11 -9.70 1.25
C LEU A 37 24.12 -8.43 0.44
N ALA A 38 24.97 -8.39 -0.59
CA ALA A 38 25.03 -7.29 -1.52
C ALA A 38 23.57 -7.13 -1.93
N ALA A 39 22.96 -6.08 -1.42
CA ALA A 39 21.58 -5.75 -1.76
C ALA A 39 21.61 -5.73 -3.28
N ALA A 40 21.07 -6.79 -3.87
CA ALA A 40 20.98 -6.90 -5.32
C ALA A 40 20.47 -5.54 -5.72
N ALA A 41 21.27 -4.78 -6.45
CA ALA A 41 20.97 -3.40 -6.78
C ALA A 41 19.58 -3.41 -7.35
N ASN A 42 18.61 -3.18 -6.47
CA ASN A 42 17.21 -3.21 -6.84
C ASN A 42 17.05 -2.02 -7.76
N ASN A 43 17.05 -2.26 -9.08
CA ASN A 43 16.73 -1.26 -10.10
C ASN A 43 15.28 -0.77 -9.91
N SER A 44 14.87 -0.64 -8.65
CA SER A 44 13.59 -0.07 -8.29
C SER A 44 13.68 1.44 -8.28
N ARG A 45 12.64 2.08 -8.75
CA ARG A 45 12.48 3.53 -8.79
C ARG A 45 11.17 3.90 -8.16
N THR A 46 11.16 5.04 -7.49
CA THR A 46 9.93 5.66 -6.99
C THR A 46 9.50 6.74 -7.96
N LEU A 47 8.24 6.70 -8.35
CA LEU A 47 7.59 7.63 -9.27
C LEU A 47 6.48 8.36 -8.50
N ALA A 48 6.30 9.64 -8.77
CA ALA A 48 5.20 10.41 -8.21
C ALA A 48 3.89 10.12 -8.96
N VAL A 49 2.82 9.87 -8.22
CA VAL A 49 1.45 9.85 -8.74
C VAL A 49 0.85 11.21 -8.45
N GLU A 50 0.72 12.05 -9.48
CA GLU A 50 0.24 13.41 -9.36
C GLU A 50 -1.22 13.53 -9.77
N LEU A 51 -2.01 14.19 -8.94
CA LEU A 51 -3.40 14.53 -9.19
C LEU A 51 -3.52 15.99 -9.65
N THR A 52 -4.12 16.18 -10.80
CA THR A 52 -4.67 17.48 -11.22
C THR A 52 -6.17 17.45 -11.02
N LYS A 53 -6.71 18.41 -10.29
CA LYS A 53 -8.14 18.50 -9.96
C LYS A 53 -8.64 19.93 -9.93
N PRO A 54 -9.97 20.17 -9.98
CA PRO A 54 -10.53 21.49 -9.74
C PRO A 54 -10.22 21.96 -8.31
N ALA A 55 -10.35 23.26 -8.07
CA ALA A 55 -10.22 23.84 -6.73
C ALA A 55 -11.44 23.49 -5.87
N SER A 56 -11.53 22.23 -5.46
CA SER A 56 -12.61 21.65 -4.67
C SER A 56 -12.04 21.00 -3.40
N ALA A 57 -12.80 21.00 -2.34
CA ALA A 57 -12.47 20.30 -1.11
C ALA A 57 -12.91 18.84 -1.23
N ASP A 58 -12.04 17.98 -1.73
CA ASP A 58 -12.30 16.55 -1.89
C ASP A 58 -11.64 15.77 -0.76
N ALA A 59 -12.32 14.74 -0.24
CA ALA A 59 -11.92 13.98 0.94
C ALA A 59 -11.49 12.54 0.62
N GLY A 60 -11.61 12.10 -0.61
CA GLY A 60 -11.18 10.77 -1.00
C GLY A 60 -11.36 10.51 -2.50
N MET A 61 -10.63 9.51 -2.97
CA MET A 61 -10.64 9.13 -4.38
C MET A 61 -10.36 7.64 -4.53
N ILE A 62 -11.05 7.01 -5.50
CA ILE A 62 -10.71 5.67 -5.98
C ILE A 62 -10.17 5.80 -7.39
N PHE A 63 -9.02 5.17 -7.62
CA PHE A 63 -8.38 5.15 -8.93
C PHE A 63 -7.65 3.84 -9.18
N SER A 64 -7.35 3.56 -10.44
CA SER A 64 -6.49 2.44 -10.82
C SER A 64 -5.25 2.90 -11.55
N ILE A 65 -4.17 2.17 -11.36
CA ILE A 65 -2.91 2.31 -12.12
C ILE A 65 -2.57 0.95 -12.70
N GLU A 66 -2.43 0.88 -14.01
CA GLU A 66 -1.99 -0.32 -14.70
C GLU A 66 -0.64 -0.08 -15.37
N GLY A 67 0.29 -1.01 -15.20
CA GLY A 67 1.60 -0.90 -15.83
C GLY A 67 2.49 -2.12 -15.59
N PRO A 68 3.66 -2.14 -16.25
CA PRO A 68 4.62 -3.22 -16.05
C PRO A 68 5.40 -3.02 -14.74
N ASN A 69 5.79 -4.14 -14.14
CA ASN A 69 6.77 -4.17 -13.05
C ASN A 69 6.45 -3.27 -11.84
N ILE A 70 5.19 -3.02 -11.56
CA ILE A 70 4.77 -2.32 -10.34
C ILE A 70 5.07 -3.23 -9.15
N ILE A 71 5.81 -2.72 -8.15
CA ILE A 71 6.14 -3.43 -6.92
C ILE A 71 5.16 -3.07 -5.81
N GLY A 72 4.81 -1.78 -5.70
CA GLY A 72 3.93 -1.29 -4.65
C GLY A 72 3.62 0.19 -4.80
N ILE A 73 2.78 0.67 -3.88
CA ILE A 73 2.38 2.08 -3.78
C ILE A 73 2.35 2.48 -2.31
N ALA A 74 2.74 3.70 -2.02
CA ALA A 74 2.70 4.29 -0.69
C ALA A 74 1.98 5.65 -0.73
N PRO A 75 1.32 6.08 0.36
CA PRO A 75 0.66 7.38 0.39
C PRO A 75 1.67 8.53 0.34
N ALA A 76 1.23 9.68 -0.17
CA ALA A 76 1.89 10.94 0.08
C ALA A 76 1.53 11.48 1.47
N ASP A 77 2.21 12.54 1.92
CA ASP A 77 1.96 13.13 3.22
C ASP A 77 0.52 13.67 3.33
N GLY A 78 -0.10 13.41 4.46
CA GLY A 78 -1.44 13.91 4.79
C GLY A 78 -2.60 13.13 4.20
N VAL A 79 -2.36 12.01 3.51
CA VAL A 79 -3.41 11.11 3.02
C VAL A 79 -3.20 9.69 3.51
N GLU A 80 -4.28 8.95 3.66
CA GLU A 80 -4.27 7.51 3.92
C GLU A 80 -4.49 6.75 2.61
N LEU A 81 -3.89 5.56 2.48
CA LEU A 81 -3.98 4.76 1.27
C LEU A 81 -4.20 3.30 1.58
N VAL A 82 -5.16 2.70 0.86
CA VAL A 82 -5.37 1.26 0.80
C VAL A 82 -5.32 0.84 -0.66
N SER A 83 -4.66 -0.27 -0.97
CA SER A 83 -4.59 -0.78 -2.34
C SER A 83 -4.81 -2.28 -2.40
N SER A 84 -5.40 -2.72 -3.50
CA SER A 84 -5.43 -4.11 -3.93
C SER A 84 -4.61 -4.27 -5.21
N ARG A 85 -4.11 -5.48 -5.43
CA ARG A 85 -3.23 -5.80 -6.56
C ARG A 85 -3.76 -7.00 -7.34
N SER A 86 -3.76 -6.87 -8.66
CA SER A 86 -4.01 -7.98 -9.58
C SER A 86 -2.95 -8.00 -10.69
N GLU A 87 -2.74 -9.17 -11.28
CA GLU A 87 -1.78 -9.34 -12.38
C GLU A 87 -2.45 -10.07 -13.54
N SER A 88 -2.29 -9.53 -14.74
CA SER A 88 -2.79 -10.11 -15.96
C SER A 88 -1.91 -9.74 -17.14
N GLY A 89 -1.58 -10.72 -18.00
CA GLY A 89 -0.82 -10.47 -19.23
C GLY A 89 0.55 -9.81 -19.03
N GLY A 90 1.22 -10.03 -17.89
CA GLY A 90 2.51 -9.40 -17.57
C GLY A 90 2.40 -7.93 -17.13
N ARG A 91 1.20 -7.45 -16.91
CA ARG A 91 0.93 -6.11 -16.33
C ARG A 91 0.34 -6.26 -14.93
N THR A 92 0.64 -5.33 -14.07
CA THR A 92 0.07 -5.22 -12.73
C THR A 92 -0.95 -4.09 -12.73
N THR A 93 -2.12 -4.35 -12.19
CA THR A 93 -3.14 -3.33 -11.87
C THR A 93 -3.18 -3.14 -10.37
N LEU A 94 -3.08 -1.90 -9.93
CA LEU A 94 -3.38 -1.49 -8.56
C LEU A 94 -4.70 -0.73 -8.56
N ASP A 95 -5.66 -1.21 -7.78
CA ASP A 95 -6.84 -0.45 -7.41
C ASP A 95 -6.58 0.21 -6.07
N VAL A 96 -6.72 1.52 -6.01
CA VAL A 96 -6.24 2.35 -4.90
C VAL A 96 -7.38 3.22 -4.38
N LEU A 97 -7.59 3.17 -3.08
CA LEU A 97 -8.41 4.13 -2.34
C LEU A 97 -7.47 5.07 -1.57
N VAL A 98 -7.62 6.35 -1.81
CA VAL A 98 -6.98 7.41 -1.02
C VAL A 98 -8.04 8.15 -0.23
N ALA A 99 -7.81 8.33 1.08
CA ALA A 99 -8.67 9.06 1.98
C ALA A 99 -7.91 10.20 2.67
N GLY A 100 -8.62 11.29 2.96
CA GLY A 100 -8.09 12.51 3.53
C GLY A 100 -8.24 13.70 2.58
N PRO A 101 -7.79 14.90 2.98
CA PRO A 101 -7.83 16.08 2.13
C PRO A 101 -6.98 15.85 0.87
N LEU A 102 -7.61 15.72 -0.29
CA LEU A 102 -6.89 15.47 -1.54
C LEU A 102 -6.14 16.72 -2.00
N PRO A 103 -4.80 16.70 -2.10
CA PRO A 103 -4.03 17.81 -2.66
C PRO A 103 -4.18 17.87 -4.18
N SER A 104 -3.94 19.03 -4.77
CA SER A 104 -3.44 19.11 -6.15
C SER A 104 -1.94 18.87 -6.11
N GLY A 105 -1.45 17.83 -6.79
CA GLY A 105 -0.05 17.42 -6.74
C GLY A 105 0.11 15.96 -6.38
N VAL A 106 1.16 15.61 -5.65
CA VAL A 106 1.47 14.21 -5.34
C VAL A 106 0.48 13.64 -4.33
N VAL A 107 -0.19 12.54 -4.70
CA VAL A 107 -1.13 11.81 -3.85
C VAL A 107 -0.59 10.45 -3.40
N ALA A 108 0.38 9.92 -4.14
CA ALA A 108 1.00 8.64 -3.82
C ALA A 108 2.39 8.52 -4.47
N TRP A 109 3.17 7.54 -3.99
CA TRP A 109 4.47 7.16 -4.50
C TRP A 109 4.42 5.73 -5.03
N LEU A 110 4.62 5.57 -6.34
CA LEU A 110 4.61 4.28 -7.02
C LEU A 110 6.02 3.72 -7.10
N THR A 111 6.25 2.51 -6.58
CA THR A 111 7.53 1.81 -6.70
C THR A 111 7.47 0.82 -7.86
N VAL A 112 8.44 0.91 -8.78
CA VAL A 112 8.52 0.07 -9.97
C VAL A 112 9.93 -0.49 -10.14
N LYS A 113 10.07 -1.62 -10.84
CA LYS A 113 11.34 -2.29 -11.10
C LYS A 113 11.68 -2.24 -12.59
N GLY A 114 12.90 -1.78 -12.93
CA GLY A 114 13.46 -1.91 -14.30
C GLY A 114 12.66 -1.21 -15.42
N VAL A 115 11.95 -0.11 -15.10
CA VAL A 115 11.18 0.63 -16.12
C VAL A 115 12.12 1.54 -16.89
N ASN A 116 12.28 1.26 -18.17
CA ASN A 116 12.97 2.10 -19.14
C ASN A 116 12.03 3.21 -19.66
N SER A 117 12.55 4.15 -20.41
CA SER A 117 11.94 5.38 -20.88
C SER A 117 10.52 5.24 -21.47
N GLY A 118 9.66 6.19 -21.16
CA GLY A 118 8.26 6.30 -21.56
C GLY A 118 7.34 6.42 -20.32
N ASN A 119 6.07 6.73 -20.55
CA ASN A 119 5.04 6.63 -19.52
C ASN A 119 4.19 5.37 -19.79
N PRO A 120 4.64 4.19 -19.34
CA PRO A 120 3.98 2.93 -19.65
C PRO A 120 2.75 2.66 -18.74
N PHE A 121 2.34 3.65 -17.96
CA PHE A 121 1.27 3.51 -16.96
C PHE A 121 -0.03 4.12 -17.48
N ASP A 122 -1.08 3.32 -17.43
CA ASP A 122 -2.44 3.75 -17.65
C ASP A 122 -3.07 4.08 -16.30
N THR A 123 -3.70 5.26 -16.20
CA THR A 123 -4.32 5.71 -14.95
C THR A 123 -5.79 6.05 -15.19
N ARG A 124 -6.65 5.67 -14.25
CA ARG A 124 -8.07 5.95 -14.33
C ARG A 124 -8.63 6.33 -12.96
N VAL A 125 -9.28 7.48 -12.87
CA VAL A 125 -10.09 7.87 -11.71
C VAL A 125 -11.49 7.27 -11.89
N SER A 126 -11.97 6.55 -10.89
CA SER A 126 -13.29 5.90 -10.91
C SER A 126 -14.30 6.55 -9.98
N GLN A 127 -13.85 7.14 -8.88
CA GLN A 127 -14.72 7.85 -7.93
C GLN A 127 -13.94 8.97 -7.23
N VAL A 128 -14.64 10.04 -6.90
CA VAL A 128 -14.15 11.12 -6.03
C VAL A 128 -15.26 11.50 -5.06
N ALA A 129 -14.93 11.61 -3.78
CA ALA A 129 -15.83 12.06 -2.74
C ALA A 129 -15.53 13.51 -2.37
N ALA A 130 -16.54 14.34 -2.34
CA ALA A 130 -16.47 15.69 -1.79
C ALA A 130 -16.11 15.66 -0.29
N GLY A 131 -15.56 16.74 0.22
CA GLY A 131 -15.23 16.87 1.64
C GLY A 131 -16.46 17.06 2.54
N ALA A 132 -16.21 17.09 3.85
CA ALA A 132 -17.25 17.20 4.88
C ALA A 132 -18.16 18.40 4.69
N SER A 133 -17.64 19.54 4.21
CA SER A 133 -18.42 20.75 3.94
C SER A 133 -19.49 20.56 2.88
N GLU A 134 -19.35 19.55 2.02
CA GLU A 134 -20.29 19.21 0.96
C GLU A 134 -21.02 17.87 1.24
N GLY A 135 -20.90 17.33 2.48
CA GLY A 135 -21.63 16.14 2.91
C GLY A 135 -21.09 14.82 2.36
N PHE A 136 -19.83 14.76 1.93
CA PHE A 136 -19.20 13.55 1.39
C PHE A 136 -19.91 12.95 0.16
N VAL A 137 -20.61 13.77 -0.62
CA VAL A 137 -21.27 13.29 -1.84
C VAL A 137 -20.26 12.92 -2.90
N GLN A 138 -20.60 11.96 -3.73
CA GLN A 138 -19.79 11.58 -4.88
C GLN A 138 -19.81 12.68 -5.94
N ARG A 139 -18.66 12.94 -6.57
CA ARG A 139 -18.57 13.85 -7.71
C ARG A 139 -19.09 13.19 -8.98
N ASP A 140 -19.96 13.86 -9.70
CA ASP A 140 -20.53 13.36 -10.94
C ASP A 140 -19.60 13.57 -12.14
N ASP A 141 -18.86 14.69 -12.18
CA ASP A 141 -17.92 15.02 -13.27
C ASP A 141 -16.48 14.64 -12.89
N LEU A 142 -16.06 13.45 -13.31
CA LEU A 142 -14.70 12.96 -13.14
C LEU A 142 -13.73 13.41 -14.24
N SER A 143 -14.21 14.01 -15.35
CA SER A 143 -13.36 14.41 -16.48
C SER A 143 -12.33 15.49 -16.13
N ARG A 144 -12.59 16.22 -15.04
CA ARG A 144 -11.72 17.26 -14.49
C ARG A 144 -10.63 16.75 -13.56
N TYR A 145 -10.64 15.45 -13.26
CA TYR A 145 -9.65 14.77 -12.42
C TYR A 145 -8.71 13.98 -13.31
N ARG A 146 -7.43 14.30 -13.26
CA ARG A 146 -6.42 13.61 -14.06
C ARG A 146 -5.28 13.14 -13.17
N LEU A 147 -4.92 11.88 -13.31
CA LEU A 147 -3.72 11.32 -12.70
C LEU A 147 -2.62 11.18 -13.74
N THR A 148 -1.40 11.47 -13.31
CA THR A 148 -0.19 11.25 -14.12
C THR A 148 0.88 10.62 -13.24
N VAL A 149 1.62 9.64 -13.79
CA VAL A 149 2.78 9.05 -13.13
C VAL A 149 4.03 9.73 -13.66
N ARG A 150 4.81 10.36 -12.78
CA ARG A 150 6.02 11.12 -13.15
C ARG A 150 7.23 10.65 -12.37
N ARG A 151 8.40 10.97 -12.93
CA ARG A 151 9.72 10.77 -12.31
C ARG A 151 10.07 11.93 -11.42
#